data_a8988452d68b4194884df3770a75c1e5
#
_entry.id   a8988452d68b4194884df3770a75c1e5
#
_cell.length_a   1.000
_cell.length_b   1.000
_cell.length_c   1.000
_cell.angle_alpha   90.00
_cell.angle_beta   90.00
_cell.angle_gamma   90.00
#
_symmetry.space_group_name_H-M   'P 1'
#
loop_
_entity.id
_entity.type
_entity.pdbx_description
1 polymer ?
#
loop_
_entity_poly.entity_id
_entity_poly.type
_entity_poly.pdbx_seq_one_letter_code
_entity_poly.pdbx_strand_id
1 'polypeptide(L)'
;QTVPFSATSVTGMPPLGPVVVGAANAAKDGHTELFVLVDAGCCTEFWTIFRLVNGHIVQVRLAGAPVRLAVGGSVTANGGFSCSGPNLVTYTYAHQAASGTRESFLATRDTYRWVGASLLLVSQRQTTILGAQNPELAQYSGVSCGALPQYVLKR
;
A
#
# COMPACT_ATOMS: atom_id res chain seq x y z
N GLN A 1 20.76 -5.42 -14.35
CA GLN A 1 20.96 -5.54 -12.90
C GLN A 1 19.86 -6.45 -12.34
N THR A 2 20.24 -7.51 -11.61
CA THR A 2 19.29 -8.40 -10.91
C THR A 2 19.14 -7.89 -9.49
N VAL A 3 17.92 -7.58 -9.08
CA VAL A 3 17.61 -7.21 -7.69
C VAL A 3 17.09 -8.46 -6.98
N PRO A 4 17.74 -8.93 -5.89
CA PRO A 4 17.25 -10.07 -5.15
C PRO A 4 15.88 -9.75 -4.56
N PHE A 5 14.95 -10.65 -4.76
CA PHE A 5 13.55 -10.50 -4.37
C PHE A 5 13.13 -11.68 -3.50
N SER A 6 12.59 -11.41 -2.33
CA SER A 6 11.98 -12.45 -1.47
C SER A 6 10.47 -12.37 -1.60
N ALA A 7 9.87 -13.31 -2.31
CA ALA A 7 8.44 -13.52 -2.29
C ALA A 7 8.10 -14.43 -1.11
N THR A 8 7.27 -13.95 -0.19
CA THR A 8 6.66 -14.78 0.85
C THR A 8 5.29 -15.23 0.34
N SER A 9 5.11 -16.52 0.08
CA SER A 9 3.81 -17.04 -0.33
C SER A 9 2.88 -17.08 0.88
N VAL A 10 1.66 -16.58 0.72
CA VAL A 10 0.56 -16.87 1.64
C VAL A 10 0.07 -18.28 1.33
N THR A 11 -0.07 -19.08 2.37
CA THR A 11 -0.45 -20.51 2.30
C THR A 11 -1.63 -20.77 1.37
N GLY A 12 -1.43 -21.60 0.36
CA GLY A 12 -2.48 -22.16 -0.49
C GLY A 12 -2.58 -21.64 -1.93
N MET A 13 -1.83 -20.61 -2.31
CA MET A 13 -1.72 -20.18 -3.71
C MET A 13 -0.30 -20.44 -4.24
N PRO A 14 -0.15 -20.78 -5.53
CA PRO A 14 1.18 -20.84 -6.13
C PRO A 14 1.85 -19.44 -5.98
N PRO A 15 3.16 -19.38 -5.73
CA PRO A 15 3.85 -18.11 -5.61
C PRO A 15 3.69 -17.36 -6.93
N LEU A 16 3.00 -16.23 -6.88
CA LEU A 16 2.99 -15.29 -7.99
C LEU A 16 4.40 -14.71 -8.08
N GLY A 17 5.05 -14.89 -9.22
CA GLY A 17 6.25 -14.13 -9.52
C GLY A 17 5.96 -12.64 -9.45
N PRO A 18 6.98 -11.78 -9.21
CA PRO A 18 6.76 -10.34 -9.15
C PRO A 18 6.22 -9.82 -10.48
N VAL A 19 5.15 -9.03 -10.42
CA VAL A 19 4.51 -8.42 -11.59
C VAL A 19 4.68 -6.91 -11.51
N VAL A 20 5.27 -6.30 -12.54
CA VAL A 20 5.32 -4.84 -12.63
C VAL A 20 3.90 -4.31 -12.83
N VAL A 21 3.41 -3.56 -11.87
CA VAL A 21 2.07 -2.95 -11.87
C VAL A 21 2.06 -1.71 -12.74
N GLY A 22 3.10 -0.89 -12.60
CA GLY A 22 3.23 0.36 -13.32
C GLY A 22 4.32 1.25 -12.75
N ALA A 23 4.34 2.49 -13.23
CA ALA A 23 5.32 3.48 -12.85
C ALA A 23 4.63 4.82 -12.59
N ALA A 24 5.10 5.55 -11.58
CA ALA A 24 4.60 6.87 -11.24
C ALA A 24 5.71 7.72 -10.62
N ASN A 25 5.69 9.04 -10.85
CA ASN A 25 6.53 9.98 -10.10
C ASN A 25 5.87 10.26 -8.74
N ALA A 26 6.01 9.30 -7.82
CA ALA A 26 5.35 9.31 -6.52
C ALA A 26 6.00 10.30 -5.54
N ALA A 27 7.31 10.53 -5.68
CA ALA A 27 8.06 11.49 -4.86
C ALA A 27 7.94 12.94 -5.36
N LYS A 28 7.44 13.16 -6.58
CA LYS A 28 7.34 14.48 -7.25
C LYS A 28 8.68 15.21 -7.39
N ASP A 29 9.77 14.46 -7.50
CA ASP A 29 11.13 14.99 -7.65
C ASP A 29 11.73 14.77 -9.05
N GLY A 30 10.89 14.41 -10.03
CA GLY A 30 11.27 14.16 -11.41
C GLY A 30 11.73 12.72 -11.70
N HIS A 31 11.88 11.88 -10.68
CA HIS A 31 12.17 10.46 -10.84
C HIS A 31 10.89 9.63 -10.88
N THR A 32 10.98 8.47 -11.51
CA THR A 32 9.86 7.55 -11.62
C THR A 32 10.11 6.34 -10.73
N GLU A 33 9.17 6.02 -9.87
CA GLU A 33 9.15 4.81 -9.08
C GLU A 33 8.40 3.70 -9.81
N LEU A 34 8.91 2.46 -9.70
CA LEU A 34 8.25 1.25 -10.18
C LEU A 34 7.47 0.60 -9.03
N PHE A 35 6.21 0.33 -9.26
CA PHE A 35 5.35 -0.41 -8.35
C PHE A 35 5.25 -1.86 -8.82
N VAL A 36 5.50 -2.80 -7.91
CA VAL A 36 5.60 -4.23 -8.22
C VAL A 36 4.70 -4.99 -7.26
N LEU A 37 3.75 -5.77 -7.81
CA LEU A 37 3.00 -6.77 -7.06
C LEU A 37 3.95 -7.89 -6.64
N VAL A 38 3.98 -8.19 -5.36
CA VAL A 38 4.94 -9.13 -4.78
C VAL A 38 4.27 -10.30 -4.09
N ASP A 39 2.99 -10.12 -3.75
CA ASP A 39 2.20 -11.14 -3.08
C ASP A 39 0.73 -10.81 -3.21
N ALA A 40 -0.13 -11.81 -3.16
CA ALA A 40 -1.57 -11.64 -3.17
C ALA A 40 -2.27 -12.68 -2.32
N GLY A 41 -3.19 -12.21 -1.49
CA GLY A 41 -4.14 -13.06 -0.77
C GLY A 41 -5.48 -13.14 -1.52
N CYS A 42 -6.48 -13.69 -0.84
CA CYS A 42 -7.82 -13.80 -1.45
C CYS A 42 -8.40 -12.45 -1.87
N CYS A 43 -8.11 -11.37 -1.16
CA CYS A 43 -8.77 -10.08 -1.31
C CYS A 43 -7.79 -8.90 -1.20
N THR A 44 -6.51 -9.15 -0.95
CA THR A 44 -5.47 -8.14 -0.74
C THR A 44 -4.29 -8.43 -1.64
N GLU A 45 -3.86 -7.43 -2.37
CA GLU A 45 -2.59 -7.41 -3.08
C GLU A 45 -1.55 -6.71 -2.22
N PHE A 46 -0.31 -7.16 -2.28
CA PHE A 46 0.81 -6.51 -1.63
C PHE A 46 1.79 -6.02 -2.68
N TRP A 47 2.03 -4.72 -2.68
CA TRP A 47 2.94 -4.08 -3.64
C TRP A 47 4.17 -3.57 -2.92
N THR A 48 5.30 -3.58 -3.61
CA THR A 48 6.53 -2.91 -3.19
C THR A 48 6.92 -1.85 -4.20
N ILE A 49 7.86 -1.00 -3.82
CA ILE A 49 8.32 0.11 -4.67
C ILE A 49 9.81 -0.03 -4.91
N PHE A 50 10.22 0.20 -6.16
CA PHE A 50 11.62 0.35 -6.54
C PHE A 50 11.87 1.75 -7.07
N ARG A 51 13.06 2.26 -6.84
CA ARG A 51 13.49 3.58 -7.28
C ARG A 51 14.88 3.52 -7.87
N LEU A 52 15.15 4.37 -8.88
CA LEU A 52 16.49 4.57 -9.41
C LEU A 52 17.22 5.58 -8.53
N VAL A 53 18.35 5.17 -7.93
CA VAL A 53 19.22 6.02 -7.13
C VAL A 53 20.65 5.85 -7.61
N ASN A 54 21.29 6.92 -8.05
CA ASN A 54 22.67 6.91 -8.57
C ASN A 54 22.91 5.82 -9.65
N GLY A 55 21.96 5.64 -10.57
CA GLY A 55 22.03 4.64 -11.63
C GLY A 55 21.72 3.20 -11.21
N HIS A 56 21.36 2.96 -9.95
CA HIS A 56 21.00 1.66 -9.41
C HIS A 56 19.52 1.58 -9.06
N ILE A 57 18.87 0.47 -9.44
CA ILE A 57 17.51 0.17 -8.98
C ILE A 57 17.62 -0.37 -7.56
N VAL A 58 16.98 0.32 -6.62
CA VAL A 58 16.95 -0.06 -5.20
C VAL A 58 15.51 -0.20 -4.73
N GLN A 59 15.26 -1.17 -3.86
CA GLN A 59 13.96 -1.34 -3.23
C GLN A 59 13.76 -0.29 -2.14
N VAL A 60 12.63 0.40 -2.18
CA VAL A 60 12.27 1.42 -1.18
C VAL A 60 12.03 0.76 0.17
N ARG A 61 12.49 1.42 1.23
CA ARG A 61 12.44 0.91 2.60
C ARG A 61 11.58 1.78 3.51
N LEU A 62 10.92 1.13 4.45
CA LEU A 62 10.22 1.75 5.57
C LEU A 62 10.75 1.13 6.86
N ALA A 63 11.27 1.95 7.78
CA ALA A 63 11.87 1.49 9.03
C ALA A 63 12.94 0.38 8.84
N GLY A 64 13.73 0.48 7.76
CA GLY A 64 14.80 -0.47 7.44
C GLY A 64 14.36 -1.74 6.70
N ALA A 65 13.07 -2.05 6.62
CA ALA A 65 12.52 -3.16 5.86
C ALA A 65 12.03 -2.73 4.47
N PRO A 66 11.94 -3.63 3.47
CA PRO A 66 11.26 -3.35 2.22
C PRO A 66 9.84 -2.85 2.45
N VAL A 67 9.46 -1.76 1.76
CA VAL A 67 8.09 -1.25 1.86
C VAL A 67 7.12 -2.28 1.30
N ARG A 68 5.98 -2.44 1.99
CA ARG A 68 4.89 -3.32 1.59
C ARG A 68 3.58 -2.56 1.72
N LEU A 69 2.95 -2.28 0.59
CA LEU A 69 1.69 -1.56 0.49
C LEU A 69 0.57 -2.58 0.30
N ALA A 70 -0.39 -2.59 1.22
CA ALA A 70 -1.60 -3.38 1.07
C ALA A 70 -2.60 -2.63 0.18
N VAL A 71 -3.16 -3.32 -0.80
CA VAL A 71 -4.18 -2.79 -1.73
C VAL A 71 -5.37 -3.74 -1.73
N GLY A 72 -6.53 -3.20 -1.43
CA GLY A 72 -7.75 -3.97 -1.27
C GLY A 72 -7.88 -4.67 0.06
N GLY A 73 -8.79 -5.60 0.15
CA GLY A 73 -9.12 -6.32 1.38
C GLY A 73 -10.51 -6.90 1.37
N SER A 74 -11.00 -7.24 2.55
CA SER A 74 -12.36 -7.73 2.80
C SER A 74 -13.24 -6.63 3.40
N VAL A 75 -14.49 -6.98 3.70
CA VAL A 75 -15.41 -6.08 4.43
C VAL A 75 -14.93 -5.78 5.85
N THR A 76 -14.06 -6.63 6.42
CA THR A 76 -13.54 -6.46 7.78
C THR A 76 -12.19 -5.75 7.85
N ALA A 77 -11.44 -5.71 6.75
CA ALA A 77 -10.16 -5.00 6.69
C ALA A 77 -9.84 -4.65 5.25
N ASN A 78 -9.36 -3.44 5.02
CA ASN A 78 -9.00 -2.97 3.68
C ASN A 78 -7.81 -2.02 3.76
N GLY A 79 -7.14 -1.83 2.62
CA GLY A 79 -6.01 -0.94 2.50
C GLY A 79 -5.90 -0.29 1.13
N GLY A 80 -5.09 0.75 1.08
CA GLY A 80 -4.79 1.48 -0.14
C GLY A 80 -3.71 2.52 0.08
N PHE A 81 -3.39 3.27 -0.97
CA PHE A 81 -2.43 4.36 -0.87
C PHE A 81 -2.66 5.43 -1.92
N SER A 82 -2.11 6.61 -1.67
CA SER A 82 -2.06 7.70 -2.64
C SER A 82 -0.69 8.38 -2.64
N CYS A 83 -0.36 9.03 -3.77
CA CYS A 83 0.76 9.92 -3.91
C CYS A 83 0.24 11.36 -3.83
N SER A 84 0.40 12.00 -2.67
CA SER A 84 -0.10 13.34 -2.40
C SER A 84 1.05 14.34 -2.32
N GLY A 85 1.30 15.05 -3.43
CA GLY A 85 2.48 15.93 -3.53
C GLY A 85 3.76 15.09 -3.38
N PRO A 86 4.72 15.53 -2.54
CA PRO A 86 5.97 14.80 -2.29
C PRO A 86 5.81 13.68 -1.24
N ASN A 87 4.60 13.30 -0.90
CA ASN A 87 4.32 12.32 0.14
C ASN A 87 3.65 11.08 -0.43
N LEU A 88 3.98 9.92 0.15
CA LEU A 88 3.20 8.71 0.03
C LEU A 88 2.25 8.65 1.24
N VAL A 89 0.97 8.41 1.00
CA VAL A 89 -0.02 8.26 2.07
C VAL A 89 -0.60 6.86 1.98
N THR A 90 -0.53 6.09 3.06
CA THR A 90 -1.19 4.79 3.15
C THR A 90 -2.47 4.90 3.97
N TYR A 91 -3.43 4.07 3.60
CA TYR A 91 -4.72 3.97 4.25
C TYR A 91 -4.97 2.54 4.66
N THR A 92 -5.51 2.33 5.84
CA THR A 92 -6.02 1.03 6.27
C THR A 92 -7.25 1.23 7.13
N TYR A 93 -8.17 0.28 7.09
CA TYR A 93 -9.14 0.12 8.15
C TYR A 93 -9.26 -1.36 8.54
N ALA A 94 -9.58 -1.59 9.80
CA ALA A 94 -9.82 -2.93 10.32
C ALA A 94 -10.99 -2.91 11.30
N HIS A 95 -11.81 -3.97 11.25
CA HIS A 95 -12.89 -4.18 12.19
C HIS A 95 -12.34 -4.28 13.61
N GLN A 96 -12.95 -3.52 14.51
CA GLN A 96 -12.74 -3.65 15.96
C GLN A 96 -13.84 -4.51 16.54
N ALA A 97 -13.55 -5.24 17.62
CA ALA A 97 -14.57 -5.96 18.36
C ALA A 97 -15.72 -5.00 18.73
N ALA A 98 -16.94 -5.39 18.42
CA ALA A 98 -18.12 -4.56 18.65
C ALA A 98 -18.22 -4.14 20.10
N SER A 99 -18.23 -2.84 20.35
CA SER A 99 -18.64 -2.26 21.62
C SER A 99 -20.13 -1.92 21.51
N GLY A 100 -21.00 -2.84 21.97
CA GLY A 100 -22.44 -2.68 21.85
C GLY A 100 -23.02 -3.25 20.54
N THR A 101 -24.08 -2.62 20.01
CA THR A 101 -24.86 -3.12 18.86
C THR A 101 -24.35 -2.67 17.49
N ARG A 102 -23.31 -1.85 17.44
CA ARG A 102 -22.78 -1.30 16.18
C ARG A 102 -21.37 -1.81 15.90
N GLU A 103 -21.16 -2.24 14.67
CA GLU A 103 -19.81 -2.52 14.14
C GLU A 103 -18.97 -1.23 14.15
N SER A 104 -17.71 -1.36 14.54
CA SER A 104 -16.76 -0.26 14.51
C SER A 104 -15.48 -0.66 13.76
N PHE A 105 -14.87 0.31 13.13
CA PHE A 105 -13.64 0.13 12.35
C PHE A 105 -12.61 1.16 12.80
N LEU A 106 -11.41 0.70 13.10
CA LEU A 106 -10.27 1.57 13.27
C LEU A 106 -9.69 1.89 11.89
N ALA A 107 -9.81 3.12 11.47
CA ALA A 107 -9.24 3.62 10.24
C ALA A 107 -7.94 4.39 10.56
N THR A 108 -6.87 4.07 9.83
CA THR A 108 -5.55 4.68 10.00
C THR A 108 -5.11 5.30 8.68
N ARG A 109 -4.56 6.49 8.77
CA ARG A 109 -3.92 7.22 7.68
C ARG A 109 -2.51 7.58 8.08
N ASP A 110 -1.52 7.01 7.40
CA ASP A 110 -0.10 7.29 7.61
C ASP A 110 0.44 8.10 6.43
N THR A 111 1.13 9.18 6.74
CA THR A 111 1.78 10.02 5.73
C THR A 111 3.28 9.87 5.85
N TYR A 112 3.94 9.55 4.75
CA TYR A 112 5.37 9.34 4.66
C TYR A 112 6.00 10.36 3.72
N ARG A 113 7.17 10.86 4.08
CA ARG A 113 8.03 11.68 3.23
C ARG A 113 9.14 10.80 2.64
N TRP A 114 9.48 11.05 1.39
CA TRP A 114 10.62 10.43 0.73
C TRP A 114 11.95 10.97 1.25
N VAL A 115 12.88 10.07 1.54
CA VAL A 115 14.28 10.38 1.90
C VAL A 115 15.17 9.40 1.12
N GLY A 116 15.61 9.81 -0.07
CA GLY A 116 16.30 8.90 -0.99
C GLY A 116 15.41 7.72 -1.37
N ALA A 117 15.88 6.50 -1.11
CA ALA A 117 15.10 5.26 -1.28
C ALA A 117 14.44 4.80 0.03
N SER A 118 14.10 5.71 0.91
CA SER A 118 13.42 5.38 2.17
C SER A 118 12.19 6.25 2.36
N LEU A 119 11.25 5.72 3.13
CA LEU A 119 10.05 6.42 3.60
C LEU A 119 10.20 6.72 5.09
N LEU A 120 9.99 7.98 5.45
CA LEU A 120 9.97 8.43 6.84
C LEU A 120 8.54 8.80 7.23
N LEU A 121 8.00 8.16 8.26
CA LEU A 121 6.69 8.51 8.81
C LEU A 121 6.73 9.95 9.35
N VAL A 122 5.86 10.82 8.83
CA VAL A 122 5.74 12.21 9.26
C VAL A 122 4.45 12.50 10.01
N SER A 123 3.41 11.72 9.76
CA SER A 123 2.18 11.79 10.57
C SER A 123 1.41 10.49 10.50
N GLN A 124 0.74 10.17 11.60
CA GLN A 124 -0.24 9.11 11.70
C GLN A 124 -1.53 9.70 12.27
N ARG A 125 -2.66 9.35 11.65
CA ARG A 125 -3.99 9.70 12.15
C ARG A 125 -4.83 8.46 12.24
N GLN A 126 -5.53 8.32 13.35
CA GLN A 126 -6.48 7.23 13.57
C GLN A 126 -7.85 7.80 13.90
N THR A 127 -8.89 7.17 13.40
CA THR A 127 -10.29 7.50 13.71
C THR A 127 -11.12 6.23 13.78
N THR A 128 -12.14 6.26 14.61
CA THR A 128 -13.12 5.17 14.67
C THR A 128 -14.31 5.53 13.82
N ILE A 129 -14.66 4.66 12.88
CA ILE A 129 -15.80 4.80 11.97
C ILE A 129 -16.84 3.76 12.35
N LEU A 130 -18.08 4.17 12.48
CA LEU A 130 -19.19 3.31 12.89
C LEU A 130 -20.00 2.85 11.68
N GLY A 131 -20.28 1.54 11.62
CA GLY A 131 -21.10 0.90 10.59
C GLY A 131 -20.34 0.51 9.33
N ALA A 132 -20.48 -0.75 8.91
CA ALA A 132 -19.81 -1.30 7.73
C ALA A 132 -20.20 -0.62 6.39
N GLN A 133 -21.38 0.03 6.36
CA GLN A 133 -21.88 0.77 5.19
C GLN A 133 -21.53 2.26 5.22
N ASN A 134 -20.68 2.70 6.18
CA ASN A 134 -20.31 4.10 6.26
C ASN A 134 -19.47 4.50 5.04
N PRO A 135 -19.90 5.52 4.25
CA PRO A 135 -19.19 5.93 3.04
C PRO A 135 -17.78 6.47 3.33
N GLU A 136 -17.49 6.88 4.57
CA GLU A 136 -16.14 7.31 4.96
C GLU A 136 -15.10 6.18 4.82
N LEU A 137 -15.51 4.91 4.96
CA LEU A 137 -14.59 3.77 4.78
C LEU A 137 -14.01 3.71 3.37
N ALA A 138 -14.71 4.19 2.35
CA ALA A 138 -14.21 4.24 0.98
C ALA A 138 -12.96 5.12 0.82
N GLN A 139 -12.75 6.10 1.72
CA GLN A 139 -11.57 6.97 1.71
C GLN A 139 -10.30 6.26 2.18
N TYR A 140 -10.46 5.09 2.81
CA TYR A 140 -9.36 4.28 3.36
C TYR A 140 -9.04 3.06 2.48
N SER A 141 -9.36 3.12 1.20
CA SER A 141 -9.12 2.03 0.26
C SER A 141 -8.72 2.56 -1.12
N GLY A 142 -8.20 1.65 -1.97
CA GLY A 142 -7.87 1.95 -3.35
C GLY A 142 -6.51 2.62 -3.56
N VAL A 143 -6.20 2.87 -4.82
CA VAL A 143 -4.93 3.44 -5.26
C VAL A 143 -5.18 4.75 -5.98
N SER A 144 -4.46 5.80 -5.59
CA SER A 144 -4.45 7.11 -6.25
C SER A 144 -3.02 7.61 -6.39
N CYS A 145 -2.30 7.09 -7.39
CA CYS A 145 -0.91 7.44 -7.64
C CYS A 145 -0.62 7.42 -9.15
N GLY A 146 -0.80 8.56 -9.82
CA GLY A 146 -0.64 8.67 -11.26
C GLY A 146 -1.63 7.78 -12.00
N ALA A 147 -1.12 7.03 -12.99
CA ALA A 147 -1.91 6.12 -13.81
C ALA A 147 -1.90 4.66 -13.29
N LEU A 148 -1.52 4.44 -12.02
CA LEU A 148 -1.53 3.10 -11.47
C LEU A 148 -2.96 2.55 -11.40
N PRO A 149 -3.16 1.25 -11.69
CA PRO A 149 -4.46 0.62 -11.61
C PRO A 149 -4.94 0.50 -10.16
N GLN A 150 -6.25 0.33 -9.96
CA GLN A 150 -6.82 0.08 -8.64
C GLN A 150 -6.49 -1.33 -8.14
N TYR A 151 -6.43 -2.30 -9.05
CA TYR A 151 -6.10 -3.70 -8.82
C TYR A 151 -5.42 -4.31 -10.03
N VAL A 152 -4.50 -5.23 -9.82
CA VAL A 152 -3.81 -5.98 -10.90
C VAL A 152 -4.50 -7.32 -11.17
N LEU A 153 -4.87 -8.04 -10.12
CA LEU A 153 -5.53 -9.31 -10.26
C LEU A 153 -7.03 -9.09 -10.42
N LYS A 154 -7.51 -9.22 -11.64
CA LYS A 154 -8.96 -9.32 -11.90
C LYS A 154 -9.45 -10.65 -11.36
N ARG A 155 -10.44 -10.62 -10.51
CA ARG A 155 -11.18 -11.79 -10.06
C ARG A 155 -12.28 -12.13 -11.03
#